data_2b41388fbbe0c01c29b887ada3e92236
#
_entry.id   2b41388fbbe0c01c29b887ada3e92236
#
_cell.length_a   1.000
_cell.length_b   1.000
_cell.length_c   1.000
_cell.angle_alpha   90.00
_cell.angle_beta   90.00
_cell.angle_gamma   90.00
#
_symmetry.space_group_name_H-M   'P 1'
#
loop_
_entity.id
_entity.type
_entity.pdbx_description
1 polymer ?
#
loop_
_entity_poly.entity_id
_entity_poly.type
_entity_poly.pdbx_seq_one_letter_code
_entity_poly.pdbx_strand_id
1 'polypeptide(L)'
;MQLYEKEKTRRTFYRRELKQLPEGKLVIRQQESGRFYFYEKRNGVERGITRQREHAGWLARKMFLQKCLDSVEQECKVLANALKQLKRQNLRIQKNSYKTFKRLPLAFPEKRYRYSRRAIAWMEAPYEKNPFHPEQLIYQTKSGILVRSKSERMVAD
;
A
#
# COMPACT_ATOMS: atom_id res chain seq x y z
N MET A 1 1.94 3.64 -5.30
CA MET A 1 1.97 2.27 -4.75
C MET A 1 3.37 1.66 -4.74
N GLN A 2 4.15 1.81 -5.80
CA GLN A 2 5.54 1.32 -5.91
C GLN A 2 6.47 1.80 -4.78
N LEU A 3 6.42 3.08 -4.41
CA LEU A 3 7.27 3.64 -3.35
C LEU A 3 7.03 2.95 -1.99
N TYR A 4 5.78 2.74 -1.61
CA TYR A 4 5.45 2.08 -0.34
C TYR A 4 5.95 0.63 -0.28
N GLU A 5 5.85 -0.12 -1.38
CA GLU A 5 6.38 -1.49 -1.45
C GLU A 5 7.92 -1.50 -1.40
N LYS A 6 8.58 -0.52 -2.03
CA LYS A 6 10.03 -0.34 -1.94
C LYS A 6 10.48 -0.13 -0.48
N GLU A 7 9.79 0.76 0.27
CA GLU A 7 10.15 1.02 1.66
C GLU A 7 9.87 -0.18 2.58
N LYS A 8 8.84 -0.96 2.32
CA LYS A 8 8.64 -2.24 3.02
C LYS A 8 9.79 -3.22 2.80
N THR A 9 10.28 -3.31 1.58
CA THR A 9 11.42 -4.18 1.24
C THR A 9 12.68 -3.72 1.97
N ARG A 10 12.98 -2.42 2.00
CA ARG A 10 14.09 -1.83 2.76
C ARG A 10 13.98 -2.13 4.26
N ARG A 11 12.78 -1.98 4.84
CA ARG A 11 12.50 -2.30 6.24
C ARG A 11 12.82 -3.77 6.56
N THR A 12 12.37 -4.68 5.70
CA THR A 12 12.62 -6.13 5.87
C THR A 12 14.11 -6.44 5.79
N PHE A 13 14.83 -5.82 4.85
CA PHE A 13 16.27 -5.94 4.73
C PHE A 13 17.00 -5.49 6.00
N TYR A 14 16.73 -4.29 6.52
CA TYR A 14 17.38 -3.79 7.73
C TYR A 14 17.09 -4.64 8.96
N ARG A 15 15.87 -5.14 9.12
CA ARG A 15 15.52 -6.07 10.20
C ARG A 15 16.27 -7.39 10.13
N ARG A 16 16.51 -7.91 8.94
CA ARG A 16 17.29 -9.12 8.74
C ARG A 16 18.76 -8.91 9.08
N GLU A 17 19.37 -7.83 8.59
CA GLU A 17 20.75 -7.48 8.86
C GLU A 17 21.00 -7.25 10.37
N LEU A 18 20.08 -6.54 11.05
CA LEU A 18 20.18 -6.30 12.49
C LEU A 18 20.17 -7.58 13.34
N LYS A 19 19.50 -8.64 12.89
CA LYS A 19 19.47 -9.94 13.59
C LYS A 19 20.81 -10.68 13.53
N GLN A 20 21.66 -10.36 12.56
CA GLN A 20 22.97 -10.99 12.38
C GLN A 20 24.07 -10.30 13.18
N LEU A 21 23.79 -9.11 13.74
CA LEU A 21 24.77 -8.32 14.46
C LEU A 21 24.76 -8.64 15.96
N PRO A 22 25.92 -8.49 16.64
CA PRO A 22 26.03 -8.81 18.05
C PRO A 22 25.06 -7.97 18.91
N GLU A 23 24.68 -8.52 20.04
CA GLU A 23 23.90 -7.78 21.04
C GLU A 23 24.74 -6.63 21.63
N GLY A 24 24.07 -5.65 22.26
CA GLY A 24 24.72 -4.49 22.87
C GLY A 24 24.54 -3.22 22.05
N LYS A 25 24.91 -2.11 22.68
CA LYS A 25 24.94 -0.76 22.06
C LYS A 25 26.34 -0.19 22.14
N LEU A 26 26.79 0.46 21.07
CA LEU A 26 28.03 1.24 21.08
C LEU A 26 27.82 2.55 21.82
N VAL A 27 28.70 2.84 22.77
CA VAL A 27 28.82 4.13 23.42
C VAL A 27 30.18 4.71 23.06
N ILE A 28 30.18 5.93 22.53
CA ILE A 28 31.41 6.63 22.12
C ILE A 28 31.61 7.79 23.12
N ARG A 29 32.78 7.85 23.73
CA ARG A 29 33.16 8.95 24.61
C ARG A 29 34.43 9.61 24.09
N GLN A 30 34.42 10.92 24.05
CA GLN A 30 35.62 11.72 23.71
C GLN A 30 36.22 12.27 24.98
N GLN A 31 37.53 12.09 25.17
CA GLN A 31 38.27 12.75 26.23
C GLN A 31 38.67 14.16 25.83
N GLU A 32 39.06 14.98 26.79
CA GLU A 32 39.59 16.34 26.59
C GLU A 32 40.79 16.36 25.63
N SER A 33 41.57 15.28 25.63
CA SER A 33 42.70 15.09 24.69
C SER A 33 42.26 14.86 23.21
N GLY A 34 40.95 14.88 22.92
CA GLY A 34 40.39 14.59 21.59
C GLY A 34 40.34 13.10 21.22
N ARG A 35 40.84 12.21 22.05
CA ARG A 35 40.81 10.76 21.81
C ARG A 35 39.45 10.16 22.04
N PHE A 36 39.03 9.25 21.17
CA PHE A 36 37.77 8.52 21.28
C PHE A 36 37.97 7.18 21.95
N TYR A 37 37.06 6.86 22.88
CA TYR A 37 36.98 5.57 23.55
C TYR A 37 35.64 4.91 23.26
N PHE A 38 35.67 3.62 22.99
CA PHE A 38 34.52 2.83 22.62
C PHE A 38 34.14 1.89 23.76
N TYR A 39 32.88 1.89 24.11
CA TYR A 39 32.30 1.03 25.14
C TYR A 39 31.11 0.28 24.54
N GLU A 40 30.98 -0.96 24.92
CA GLU A 40 29.75 -1.74 24.70
C GLU A 40 28.86 -1.60 25.94
N LYS A 41 27.59 -1.24 25.75
CA LYS A 41 26.58 -1.25 26.79
C LYS A 41 25.64 -2.41 26.56
N ARG A 42 25.63 -3.36 27.52
CA ARG A 42 24.76 -4.55 27.52
C ARG A 42 24.17 -4.76 28.90
N ASN A 43 22.85 -4.91 29.00
CA ASN A 43 22.12 -5.11 30.27
C ASN A 43 22.47 -4.07 31.36
N GLY A 44 22.65 -2.81 30.96
CA GLY A 44 23.02 -1.73 31.89
C GLY A 44 24.51 -1.62 32.24
N VAL A 45 25.31 -2.64 31.90
CA VAL A 45 26.76 -2.67 32.15
C VAL A 45 27.52 -2.12 30.95
N GLU A 46 28.51 -1.26 31.19
CA GLU A 46 29.42 -0.73 30.17
C GLU A 46 30.79 -1.40 30.28
N ARG A 47 31.27 -1.93 29.17
CA ARG A 47 32.58 -2.57 29.03
C ARG A 47 33.42 -1.84 27.98
N GLY A 48 34.64 -1.48 28.30
CA GLY A 48 35.57 -0.86 27.34
C GLY A 48 35.98 -1.84 26.22
N ILE A 49 35.80 -1.42 24.96
CA ILE A 49 36.10 -2.23 23.77
C ILE A 49 37.03 -1.49 22.79
N THR A 50 37.66 -0.41 23.22
CA THR A 50 38.50 0.45 22.34
C THR A 50 39.56 -0.33 21.59
N ARG A 51 40.14 -1.38 22.21
CA ARG A 51 41.13 -2.26 21.56
C ARG A 51 40.51 -3.29 20.60
N GLN A 52 39.21 -3.57 20.72
CA GLN A 52 38.47 -4.54 19.90
C GLN A 52 37.84 -3.83 18.70
N ARG A 53 38.68 -3.38 17.76
CA ARG A 53 38.23 -2.56 16.61
C ARG A 53 37.14 -3.20 15.79
N GLU A 54 37.23 -4.50 15.54
CA GLU A 54 36.26 -5.24 14.75
C GLU A 54 34.90 -5.29 15.44
N HIS A 55 34.87 -5.65 16.74
CA HIS A 55 33.65 -5.65 17.55
C HIS A 55 33.01 -4.26 17.64
N ALA A 56 33.80 -3.22 17.85
CA ALA A 56 33.33 -1.83 17.81
C ALA A 56 32.74 -1.48 16.43
N GLY A 57 33.33 -1.96 15.34
CA GLY A 57 32.81 -1.81 13.99
C GLY A 57 31.44 -2.48 13.78
N TRP A 58 31.26 -3.70 14.29
CA TRP A 58 29.95 -4.38 14.26
C TRP A 58 28.86 -3.60 15.01
N LEU A 59 29.18 -3.10 16.19
CA LEU A 59 28.25 -2.29 16.99
C LEU A 59 27.96 -0.93 16.33
N ALA A 60 28.95 -0.31 15.67
CA ALA A 60 28.75 0.93 14.90
C ALA A 60 27.81 0.68 13.72
N ARG A 61 28.01 -0.42 12.96
CA ARG A 61 27.13 -0.84 11.88
C ARG A 61 25.71 -1.07 12.39
N LYS A 62 25.55 -1.74 13.54
CA LYS A 62 24.26 -1.94 14.19
C LYS A 62 23.54 -0.62 14.49
N MET A 63 24.25 0.33 15.09
CA MET A 63 23.71 1.65 15.41
C MET A 63 23.28 2.41 14.14
N PHE A 64 24.05 2.34 13.07
CA PHE A 64 23.71 2.92 11.77
C PHE A 64 22.45 2.27 11.18
N LEU A 65 22.40 0.94 11.11
CA LEU A 65 21.26 0.21 10.58
C LEU A 65 19.97 0.42 11.40
N GLN A 66 20.10 0.59 12.73
CA GLN A 66 18.96 0.93 13.58
C GLN A 66 18.38 2.29 13.21
N LYS A 67 19.21 3.31 13.03
CA LYS A 67 18.77 4.64 12.57
C LYS A 67 18.11 4.59 11.19
N CYS A 68 18.67 3.80 10.27
CA CYS A 68 18.06 3.60 8.97
C CYS A 68 16.70 2.91 9.07
N LEU A 69 16.55 1.91 9.93
CA LEU A 69 15.30 1.23 10.18
C LEU A 69 14.24 2.18 10.74
N ASP A 70 14.62 2.98 11.76
CA ASP A 70 13.72 3.96 12.39
C ASP A 70 13.20 4.98 11.34
N SER A 71 14.08 5.49 10.45
CA SER A 71 13.69 6.39 9.36
C SER A 71 12.69 5.72 8.40
N VAL A 72 13.01 4.52 7.92
CA VAL A 72 12.13 3.78 6.99
C VAL A 72 10.79 3.42 7.65
N GLU A 73 10.77 3.12 8.94
CA GLU A 73 9.52 2.85 9.66
C GLU A 73 8.63 4.11 9.74
N GLN A 74 9.21 5.28 9.93
CA GLN A 74 8.47 6.55 9.87
C GLN A 74 7.94 6.83 8.45
N GLU A 75 8.77 6.65 7.42
CA GLU A 75 8.36 6.79 6.03
C GLU A 75 7.19 5.86 5.69
N CYS A 76 7.28 4.58 6.09
CA CYS A 76 6.19 3.63 5.92
C CYS A 76 4.89 4.07 6.60
N LYS A 77 4.95 4.64 7.81
CA LYS A 77 3.77 5.16 8.53
C LYS A 77 3.14 6.33 7.76
N VAL A 78 3.95 7.28 7.32
CA VAL A 78 3.48 8.46 6.55
C VAL A 78 2.82 8.02 5.25
N LEU A 79 3.47 7.14 4.48
CA LEU A 79 2.95 6.62 3.22
C LEU A 79 1.66 5.81 3.41
N ALA A 80 1.57 4.98 4.44
CA ALA A 80 0.36 4.23 4.76
C ALA A 80 -0.83 5.16 5.07
N ASN A 81 -0.59 6.21 5.86
CA ASN A 81 -1.61 7.20 6.18
C ASN A 81 -2.06 7.99 4.94
N ALA A 82 -1.12 8.43 4.10
CA ALA A 82 -1.42 9.12 2.86
C ALA A 82 -2.26 8.25 1.91
N LEU A 83 -1.89 6.98 1.74
CA LEU A 83 -2.67 6.03 0.93
C LEU A 83 -4.08 5.80 1.49
N LYS A 84 -4.23 5.74 2.82
CA LYS A 84 -5.54 5.61 3.47
C LYS A 84 -6.41 6.84 3.22
N GLN A 85 -5.84 8.05 3.31
CA GLN A 85 -6.54 9.30 3.04
C GLN A 85 -6.97 9.39 1.57
N LEU A 86 -6.06 9.10 0.63
CA LEU A 86 -6.38 9.10 -0.80
C LEU A 86 -7.50 8.12 -1.16
N LYS A 87 -7.48 6.92 -0.59
CA LYS A 87 -8.58 5.94 -0.76
C LYS A 87 -9.91 6.49 -0.24
N ARG A 88 -9.92 7.16 0.93
CA ARG A 88 -11.13 7.76 1.51
C ARG A 88 -11.66 8.90 0.65
N GLN A 89 -10.78 9.78 0.16
CA GLN A 89 -11.17 10.88 -0.73
C GLN A 89 -11.75 10.38 -2.04
N ASN A 90 -11.12 9.39 -2.68
CA ASN A 90 -11.63 8.80 -3.91
C ASN A 90 -13.04 8.20 -3.73
N LEU A 91 -13.26 7.47 -2.63
CA LEU A 91 -14.59 6.94 -2.30
C LEU A 91 -15.62 8.05 -2.06
N ARG A 92 -15.23 9.15 -1.41
CA ARG A 92 -16.11 10.30 -1.17
C ARG A 92 -16.46 11.01 -2.47
N ILE A 93 -15.48 11.25 -3.34
CA ILE A 93 -15.68 11.85 -4.66
C ILE A 93 -16.63 10.97 -5.49
N GLN A 94 -16.38 9.66 -5.55
CA GLN A 94 -17.24 8.73 -6.29
C GLN A 94 -18.68 8.75 -5.77
N LYS A 95 -18.89 8.71 -4.44
CA LYS A 95 -20.24 8.76 -3.85
C LYS A 95 -20.96 10.09 -4.14
N ASN A 96 -20.26 11.21 -4.05
CA ASN A 96 -20.85 12.53 -4.32
C ASN A 96 -21.17 12.69 -5.81
N SER A 97 -20.24 12.29 -6.68
CA SER A 97 -20.47 12.29 -8.12
C SER A 97 -21.67 11.42 -8.51
N TYR A 98 -21.75 10.20 -7.94
CA TYR A 98 -22.87 9.31 -8.19
C TYR A 98 -24.23 9.94 -7.81
N LYS A 99 -24.31 10.62 -6.66
CA LYS A 99 -25.54 11.31 -6.22
C LYS A 99 -25.93 12.43 -7.19
N THR A 100 -24.96 13.19 -7.70
CA THR A 100 -25.19 14.25 -8.67
C THR A 100 -25.60 13.68 -10.02
N PHE A 101 -24.88 12.69 -10.52
CA PHE A 101 -25.11 12.08 -11.82
C PHE A 101 -26.39 11.24 -11.91
N LYS A 102 -26.87 10.69 -10.79
CA LYS A 102 -28.15 9.98 -10.74
C LYS A 102 -29.34 10.85 -11.18
N ARG A 103 -29.21 12.18 -11.08
CA ARG A 103 -30.23 13.14 -11.47
C ARG A 103 -30.11 13.65 -12.91
N LEU A 104 -29.03 13.28 -13.61
CA LEU A 104 -28.80 13.71 -15.00
C LEU A 104 -29.51 12.78 -16.00
N PRO A 105 -29.83 13.27 -17.22
CA PRO A 105 -30.39 12.46 -18.29
C PRO A 105 -29.54 11.21 -18.59
N LEU A 106 -30.17 10.16 -19.08
CA LEU A 106 -29.54 8.84 -19.30
C LEU A 106 -28.33 8.85 -20.24
N ALA A 107 -28.21 9.88 -21.11
CA ALA A 107 -27.07 10.05 -22.02
C ALA A 107 -25.76 10.39 -21.27
N PHE A 108 -25.84 10.76 -19.99
CA PHE A 108 -24.71 11.15 -19.17
C PHE A 108 -24.91 10.67 -17.74
N PRO A 109 -23.96 10.05 -17.06
CA PRO A 109 -22.54 9.89 -17.33
C PRO A 109 -22.17 8.52 -17.91
N GLU A 110 -20.91 8.40 -18.34
CA GLU A 110 -20.31 7.13 -18.75
C GLU A 110 -20.52 6.01 -17.72
N LYS A 111 -20.63 4.76 -18.19
CA LYS A 111 -20.85 3.54 -17.38
C LYS A 111 -20.00 3.48 -16.10
N ARG A 112 -18.73 3.91 -16.18
CA ARG A 112 -17.78 3.92 -15.03
C ARG A 112 -18.23 4.73 -13.81
N TYR A 113 -19.13 5.67 -13.97
CA TYR A 113 -19.67 6.47 -12.86
C TYR A 113 -20.98 5.92 -12.30
N ARG A 114 -21.65 5.05 -13.06
CA ARG A 114 -22.90 4.40 -12.67
C ARG A 114 -22.68 3.10 -11.94
N TYR A 115 -21.70 2.32 -12.39
CA TYR A 115 -21.50 0.96 -11.98
C TYR A 115 -20.19 0.76 -11.25
N SER A 116 -20.11 -0.24 -10.38
CA SER A 116 -18.86 -0.66 -9.76
C SER A 116 -17.91 -1.21 -10.84
N ARG A 117 -16.59 -1.19 -10.58
CA ARG A 117 -15.61 -1.80 -11.50
C ARG A 117 -15.94 -3.27 -11.84
N ARG A 118 -16.46 -4.01 -10.83
CA ARG A 118 -16.85 -5.41 -11.01
C ARG A 118 -18.04 -5.54 -11.95
N ALA A 119 -19.03 -4.66 -11.82
CA ALA A 119 -20.19 -4.63 -12.70
C ALA A 119 -19.81 -4.25 -14.13
N ILE A 120 -18.89 -3.28 -14.32
CA ILE A 120 -18.37 -2.90 -15.65
C ILE A 120 -17.63 -4.08 -16.26
N ALA A 121 -16.71 -4.70 -15.54
CA ALA A 121 -15.97 -5.87 -16.01
C ALA A 121 -16.90 -7.02 -16.40
N TRP A 122 -17.97 -7.25 -15.65
CA TRP A 122 -18.99 -8.25 -15.98
C TRP A 122 -19.77 -7.88 -17.25
N MET A 123 -20.16 -6.60 -17.42
CA MET A 123 -20.86 -6.13 -18.63
C MET A 123 -20.01 -6.15 -19.88
N GLU A 124 -18.70 -5.98 -19.74
CA GLU A 124 -17.72 -5.95 -20.84
C GLU A 124 -17.11 -7.32 -21.12
N ALA A 125 -17.33 -8.30 -20.22
CA ALA A 125 -16.84 -9.66 -20.44
C ALA A 125 -17.48 -10.27 -21.70
N PRO A 126 -16.67 -10.87 -22.59
CA PRO A 126 -17.20 -11.60 -23.71
C PRO A 126 -18.04 -12.77 -23.19
N TYR A 127 -19.28 -12.87 -23.60
CA TYR A 127 -20.13 -14.01 -23.32
C TYR A 127 -20.59 -14.66 -24.62
N GLU A 128 -20.68 -15.96 -24.62
CA GLU A 128 -21.24 -16.70 -25.75
C GLU A 128 -22.73 -16.39 -25.83
N LYS A 129 -23.12 -15.75 -26.94
CA LYS A 129 -24.53 -15.58 -27.23
C LYS A 129 -25.12 -16.97 -27.50
N ASN A 130 -26.32 -17.23 -26.97
CA ASN A 130 -27.01 -18.47 -27.28
C ASN A 130 -27.13 -18.64 -28.81
N PRO A 131 -26.47 -19.64 -29.39
CA PRO A 131 -26.45 -19.80 -30.85
C PRO A 131 -27.83 -20.20 -31.42
N PHE A 132 -28.77 -20.63 -30.58
CA PHE A 132 -30.03 -21.17 -31.06
C PHE A 132 -31.13 -20.12 -31.29
N HIS A 133 -31.08 -18.93 -30.68
CA HIS A 133 -32.14 -17.93 -30.86
C HIS A 133 -31.59 -16.49 -30.64
N PRO A 134 -30.74 -15.98 -31.54
CA PRO A 134 -30.24 -14.61 -31.45
C PRO A 134 -31.33 -13.54 -31.62
N GLU A 135 -32.43 -13.89 -32.31
CA GLU A 135 -33.61 -13.05 -32.56
C GLU A 135 -34.45 -12.83 -31.30
N GLN A 136 -34.25 -13.57 -30.22
CA GLN A 136 -35.03 -13.44 -28.98
C GLN A 136 -34.55 -12.32 -28.04
N LEU A 137 -33.54 -11.55 -28.42
CA LEU A 137 -33.11 -10.37 -27.68
C LEU A 137 -34.01 -9.16 -28.01
N ILE A 138 -35.25 -9.18 -27.52
CA ILE A 138 -36.30 -8.26 -27.92
C ILE A 138 -36.45 -7.07 -26.95
N TYR A 139 -36.10 -7.25 -25.69
CA TYR A 139 -36.34 -6.24 -24.68
C TYR A 139 -35.08 -5.42 -24.40
N GLN A 140 -35.20 -4.11 -24.54
CA GLN A 140 -34.11 -3.20 -24.23
C GLN A 140 -34.21 -2.68 -22.78
N THR A 141 -33.10 -2.78 -22.05
CA THR A 141 -32.98 -2.21 -20.70
C THR A 141 -32.82 -0.69 -20.78
N LYS A 142 -33.00 0.02 -19.67
CA LYS A 142 -32.71 1.47 -19.59
C LYS A 142 -31.26 1.83 -19.92
N SER A 143 -30.34 0.89 -19.76
CA SER A 143 -28.92 1.03 -20.11
C SER A 143 -28.63 0.68 -21.58
N GLY A 144 -29.64 0.33 -22.40
CA GLY A 144 -29.50 0.01 -23.82
C GLY A 144 -29.07 -1.42 -24.10
N ILE A 145 -29.04 -2.31 -23.12
CA ILE A 145 -28.68 -3.73 -23.30
C ILE A 145 -29.93 -4.49 -23.75
N LEU A 146 -29.77 -5.35 -24.77
CA LEU A 146 -30.84 -6.22 -25.23
C LEU A 146 -30.86 -7.50 -24.40
N VAL A 147 -32.04 -7.87 -23.91
CA VAL A 147 -32.31 -9.06 -23.08
C VAL A 147 -33.51 -9.85 -23.64
N ARG A 148 -33.65 -11.10 -23.21
CA ARG A 148 -34.65 -12.04 -23.78
C ARG A 148 -36.04 -11.89 -23.20
N SER A 149 -36.11 -11.44 -21.94
CA SER A 149 -37.39 -11.43 -21.22
C SER A 149 -37.60 -10.12 -20.48
N LYS A 150 -38.86 -9.84 -20.15
CA LYS A 150 -39.23 -8.72 -19.27
C LYS A 150 -38.61 -8.88 -17.87
N SER A 151 -38.47 -10.13 -17.40
CA SER A 151 -37.85 -10.43 -16.10
C SER A 151 -36.38 -10.10 -16.09
N GLU A 152 -35.64 -10.49 -17.14
CA GLU A 152 -34.23 -10.10 -17.30
C GLU A 152 -34.07 -8.60 -17.40
N ARG A 153 -34.96 -7.90 -18.11
CA ARG A 153 -34.98 -6.43 -18.16
C ARG A 153 -35.16 -5.81 -16.79
N MET A 154 -36.09 -6.34 -15.99
CA MET A 154 -36.40 -5.84 -14.66
C MET A 154 -35.21 -6.02 -13.68
N VAL A 155 -34.46 -7.09 -13.82
CA VAL A 155 -33.26 -7.35 -13.00
C VAL A 155 -32.08 -6.47 -13.45
N ALA A 156 -31.99 -6.14 -14.74
CA ALA A 156 -30.92 -5.34 -15.31
C ALA A 156 -31.15 -3.81 -15.27
N ASP A 157 -32.40 -3.36 -15.02
CA ASP A 157 -32.82 -1.96 -14.88
C ASP A 157 -32.67 -1.44 -13.44
#